data_2bc2baeb1da2acdaaed4d6e160923921
#
_entry.id   2bc2baeb1da2acdaaed4d6e160923921
#
_cell.length_a   1.000
_cell.length_b   1.000
_cell.length_c   1.000
_cell.angle_alpha   90.00
_cell.angle_beta   90.00
_cell.angle_gamma   90.00
#
_symmetry.space_group_name_H-M   'P 1'
#
loop_
_entity.id
_entity.type
_entity.pdbx_description
1 polymer ?
#
loop_
_entity_poly.entity_id
_entity_poly.type
_entity_poly.pdbx_seq_one_letter_code
_entity_poly.pdbx_strand_id
1 'polypeptide(L)'
;MIQFNPLSINAQDISNQGILSAAATGLSDFILHKGADVDRIFGISGINPELLLSPTLSLQLTNYCEVLEQSAKLSHCDNFGLHYGQQFHPKALGLIGYIGLCSASLEDALKNMTSHFNLHQKDTLCRMVEVNDAYRF
;
A
#
# COMPACT_ATOMS: atom_id res chain seq x y z
N MET A 1 -6.72 -17.22 23.55
CA MET A 1 -7.39 -15.90 23.47
C MET A 1 -6.32 -14.85 23.23
N ILE A 2 -6.16 -14.39 22.00
CA ILE A 2 -5.16 -13.36 21.66
C ILE A 2 -5.83 -12.03 21.97
N GLN A 3 -5.37 -11.35 23.03
CA GLN A 3 -5.75 -9.97 23.27
C GLN A 3 -5.08 -9.10 22.19
N PHE A 4 -5.88 -8.57 21.29
CA PHE A 4 -5.51 -7.41 20.48
C PHE A 4 -5.41 -6.23 21.44
N ASN A 5 -4.20 -5.81 21.76
CA ASN A 5 -3.97 -4.53 22.38
C ASN A 5 -3.95 -3.50 21.23
N PRO A 6 -4.98 -2.67 21.03
CA PRO A 6 -4.91 -1.60 20.07
C PRO A 6 -3.88 -0.63 20.63
N LEU A 7 -2.67 -0.64 20.05
CA LEU A 7 -1.76 0.47 20.21
C LEU A 7 -2.56 1.72 19.87
N SER A 8 -2.72 2.62 20.83
CA SER A 8 -3.33 3.92 20.61
C SER A 8 -2.41 4.71 19.68
N ILE A 9 -2.59 4.53 18.39
CA ILE A 9 -1.88 5.28 17.38
C ILE A 9 -2.45 6.69 17.44
N ASN A 10 -1.65 7.64 17.88
CA ASN A 10 -2.01 9.05 17.87
C ASN A 10 -2.21 9.50 16.42
N ALA A 11 -3.26 10.28 16.16
CA ALA A 11 -3.52 10.83 14.82
C ALA A 11 -2.33 11.65 14.26
N GLN A 12 -1.49 12.21 15.14
CA GLN A 12 -0.25 12.90 14.76
C GLN A 12 0.86 11.94 14.28
N ASP A 13 0.88 10.70 14.78
CA ASP A 13 1.86 9.69 14.32
C ASP A 13 1.55 9.22 12.90
N ILE A 14 0.26 9.15 12.54
CA ILE A 14 -0.18 8.77 11.20
C ILE A 14 0.18 9.85 10.17
N SER A 15 0.11 11.14 10.54
CA SER A 15 0.38 12.25 9.61
C SER A 15 1.84 12.32 9.13
N ASN A 16 2.77 11.69 9.85
CA ASN A 16 4.19 11.64 9.51
C ASN A 16 4.60 10.32 8.81
N GLN A 17 3.70 9.36 8.68
CA GLN A 17 3.99 8.11 8.01
C GLN A 17 4.04 8.30 6.49
N GLY A 18 5.08 7.76 5.88
CA GLY A 18 5.30 7.81 4.44
C GLY A 18 5.16 6.42 3.80
N ILE A 19 4.58 6.39 2.61
CA ILE A 19 4.56 5.22 1.73
C ILE A 19 5.21 5.59 0.40
N LEU A 20 5.96 4.66 -0.20
CA LEU A 20 6.51 4.91 -1.53
C LEU A 20 5.40 5.07 -2.57
N SER A 21 5.58 6.00 -3.49
CA SER A 21 4.66 6.23 -4.62
C SER A 21 4.50 5.00 -5.51
N ALA A 22 5.42 4.04 -5.43
CA ALA A 22 5.28 2.71 -6.03
C ALA A 22 3.95 2.04 -5.67
N ALA A 23 3.40 2.29 -4.48
CA ALA A 23 2.08 1.79 -4.06
C ALA A 23 0.92 2.32 -4.92
N ALA A 24 1.12 3.44 -5.60
CA ALA A 24 0.12 4.06 -6.48
C ALA A 24 0.38 3.77 -7.97
N THR A 25 1.23 2.80 -8.28
CA THR A 25 1.53 2.43 -9.67
C THR A 25 0.26 1.99 -10.40
N GLY A 26 -0.06 2.65 -11.51
CA GLY A 26 -1.26 2.36 -12.31
C GLY A 26 -2.59 2.81 -11.69
N LEU A 27 -2.56 3.52 -10.55
CA LEU A 27 -3.77 3.95 -9.85
C LEU A 27 -4.62 4.91 -10.69
N SER A 28 -4.00 5.85 -11.39
CA SER A 28 -4.71 6.81 -12.26
C SER A 28 -5.50 6.09 -13.37
N ASP A 29 -4.86 5.15 -14.05
CA ASP A 29 -5.48 4.36 -15.11
C ASP A 29 -6.62 3.50 -14.54
N PHE A 30 -6.44 2.95 -13.36
CA PHE A 30 -7.46 2.15 -12.71
C PHE A 30 -8.68 2.99 -12.30
N ILE A 31 -8.47 4.20 -11.77
CA ILE A 31 -9.54 5.15 -11.45
C ILE A 31 -10.35 5.49 -12.71
N LEU A 32 -9.65 5.83 -13.81
CA LEU A 32 -10.28 6.10 -15.11
C LEU A 32 -11.09 4.90 -15.61
N HIS A 33 -10.52 3.71 -15.52
CA HIS A 33 -11.21 2.48 -15.94
C HIS A 33 -12.49 2.22 -15.13
N LYS A 34 -12.53 2.66 -13.89
CA LYS A 34 -13.72 2.59 -13.03
C LYS A 34 -14.70 3.75 -13.26
N GLY A 35 -14.42 4.64 -14.20
CA GLY A 35 -15.31 5.73 -14.60
C GLY A 35 -15.31 6.93 -13.65
N ALA A 36 -14.30 7.05 -12.79
CA ALA A 36 -14.19 8.18 -11.87
C ALA A 36 -13.19 9.24 -12.38
N ASP A 37 -13.37 10.46 -11.91
CA ASP A 37 -12.57 11.64 -12.28
C ASP A 37 -11.27 11.67 -11.45
N VAL A 38 -10.14 11.41 -12.11
CA VAL A 38 -8.80 11.35 -11.49
C VAL A 38 -8.38 12.70 -10.92
N ASP A 39 -8.59 13.79 -11.66
CA ASP A 39 -8.15 15.12 -11.26
C ASP A 39 -8.91 15.57 -10.01
N ARG A 40 -10.19 15.28 -9.97
CA ARG A 40 -11.03 15.55 -8.80
C ARG A 40 -10.57 14.76 -7.58
N ILE A 41 -10.29 13.47 -7.75
CA ILE A 41 -9.85 12.59 -6.65
C ILE A 41 -8.52 13.06 -6.10
N PHE A 42 -7.55 13.33 -6.95
CA PHE A 42 -6.22 13.79 -6.53
C PHE A 42 -6.27 15.18 -5.89
N GLY A 43 -7.11 16.07 -6.41
CA GLY A 43 -7.33 17.39 -5.83
C GLY A 43 -7.89 17.33 -4.41
N ILE A 44 -8.89 16.46 -4.17
CA ILE A 44 -9.48 16.25 -2.82
C ILE A 44 -8.44 15.65 -1.87
N SER A 45 -7.66 14.69 -2.35
CA SER A 45 -6.73 13.91 -1.52
C SER A 45 -5.40 14.63 -1.28
N GLY A 46 -5.16 15.76 -1.94
CA GLY A 46 -3.93 16.53 -1.80
C GLY A 46 -2.67 15.83 -2.35
N ILE A 47 -2.84 14.89 -3.28
CA ILE A 47 -1.71 14.25 -3.97
C ILE A 47 -1.40 15.02 -5.25
N ASN A 48 -0.12 15.42 -5.39
CA ASN A 48 0.39 15.88 -6.67
C ASN A 48 0.62 14.68 -7.59
N PRO A 49 -0.07 14.60 -8.76
CA PRO A 49 0.10 13.50 -9.71
C PRO A 49 1.54 13.29 -10.19
N GLU A 50 2.35 14.35 -10.21
CA GLU A 50 3.77 14.27 -10.61
C GLU A 50 4.59 13.36 -9.70
N LEU A 51 4.21 13.22 -8.42
CA LEU A 51 4.87 12.31 -7.49
C LEU A 51 4.72 10.85 -7.90
N LEU A 52 3.69 10.52 -8.68
CA LEU A 52 3.44 9.16 -9.14
C LEU A 52 4.32 8.76 -10.35
N LEU A 53 5.00 9.72 -10.96
CA LEU A 53 5.92 9.46 -12.07
C LEU A 53 7.24 8.84 -11.62
N SER A 54 7.57 8.94 -10.34
CA SER A 54 8.78 8.36 -9.76
C SER A 54 8.43 7.41 -8.61
N PRO A 55 8.65 6.10 -8.76
CA PRO A 55 8.19 5.08 -7.80
C PRO A 55 8.92 5.14 -6.44
N THR A 56 9.99 5.92 -6.35
CA THR A 56 10.83 6.04 -5.15
C THR A 56 10.52 7.25 -4.28
N LEU A 57 9.62 8.12 -4.73
CA LEU A 57 9.19 9.27 -3.93
C LEU A 57 8.27 8.83 -2.79
N SER A 58 8.24 9.59 -1.73
CA SER A 58 7.38 9.32 -0.58
C SER A 58 6.08 10.10 -0.69
N LEU A 59 4.95 9.42 -0.52
CA LEU A 59 3.63 10.00 -0.33
C LEU A 59 3.29 9.98 1.16
N GLN A 60 2.50 10.95 1.61
CA GLN A 60 1.89 10.85 2.94
C GLN A 60 0.86 9.72 2.94
N LEU A 61 0.95 8.83 3.94
CA LEU A 61 0.05 7.67 4.03
C LEU A 61 -1.41 8.09 4.12
N THR A 62 -1.71 9.16 4.84
CA THR A 62 -3.07 9.72 4.96
C THR A 62 -3.64 10.13 3.61
N ASN A 63 -2.84 10.81 2.77
CA ASN A 63 -3.26 11.23 1.44
C ASN A 63 -3.48 10.03 0.52
N TYR A 64 -2.63 9.00 0.62
CA TYR A 64 -2.79 7.77 -0.13
C TYR A 64 -4.08 7.02 0.26
N CYS A 65 -4.37 6.92 1.57
CA CYS A 65 -5.63 6.34 2.04
C CYS A 65 -6.84 7.14 1.56
N GLU A 66 -6.76 8.47 1.57
CA GLU A 66 -7.84 9.35 1.08
C GLU A 66 -8.10 9.15 -0.42
N VAL A 67 -7.04 8.98 -1.24
CA VAL A 67 -7.22 8.65 -2.68
C VAL A 67 -8.01 7.36 -2.85
N LEU A 68 -7.67 6.31 -2.13
CA LEU A 68 -8.37 5.03 -2.24
C LEU A 68 -9.85 5.16 -1.80
N GLU A 69 -10.10 5.89 -0.72
CA GLU A 69 -11.44 6.13 -0.19
C GLU A 69 -12.30 6.96 -1.16
N GLN A 70 -11.75 8.06 -1.70
CA GLN A 70 -12.45 8.90 -2.68
C GLN A 70 -12.67 8.15 -4.00
N SER A 71 -11.72 7.31 -4.39
CA SER A 71 -11.86 6.46 -5.57
C SER A 71 -13.02 5.47 -5.40
N ALA A 72 -13.14 4.84 -4.22
CA ALA A 72 -14.25 3.94 -3.93
C ALA A 72 -15.60 4.68 -3.99
N LYS A 73 -15.69 5.85 -3.35
CA LYS A 73 -16.92 6.66 -3.33
C LYS A 73 -17.34 7.14 -4.71
N LEU A 74 -16.40 7.75 -5.46
CA LEU A 74 -16.72 8.38 -6.73
C LEU A 74 -16.86 7.40 -7.89
N SER A 75 -16.30 6.19 -7.78
CA SER A 75 -16.52 5.11 -8.73
C SER A 75 -17.70 4.19 -8.37
N HIS A 76 -18.36 4.43 -7.23
CA HIS A 76 -19.38 3.55 -6.67
C HIS A 76 -18.92 2.09 -6.55
N CYS A 77 -17.65 1.88 -6.18
CA CYS A 77 -17.03 0.58 -6.05
C CYS A 77 -16.52 0.40 -4.62
N ASP A 78 -17.33 -0.15 -3.74
CA ASP A 78 -17.03 -0.29 -2.30
C ASP A 78 -15.74 -1.09 -2.05
N ASN A 79 -15.40 -2.01 -2.95
CA ASN A 79 -14.19 -2.84 -2.88
C ASN A 79 -13.06 -2.31 -3.79
N PHE A 80 -13.03 -1.00 -4.07
CA PHE A 80 -12.05 -0.41 -4.99
C PHE A 80 -10.61 -0.81 -4.68
N GLY A 81 -10.19 -0.64 -3.42
CA GLY A 81 -8.82 -0.96 -2.99
C GLY A 81 -8.47 -2.44 -3.18
N LEU A 82 -9.41 -3.35 -2.92
CA LEU A 82 -9.21 -4.78 -3.15
C LEU A 82 -9.02 -5.09 -4.64
N HIS A 83 -9.88 -4.55 -5.48
CA HIS A 83 -9.77 -4.72 -6.93
C HIS A 83 -8.51 -4.12 -7.53
N TYR A 84 -8.09 -2.95 -7.01
CA TYR A 84 -6.82 -2.34 -7.37
C TYR A 84 -5.65 -3.24 -6.94
N GLY A 85 -5.66 -3.73 -5.72
CA GLY A 85 -4.62 -4.62 -5.20
C GLY A 85 -4.48 -5.94 -5.98
N GLN A 86 -5.58 -6.49 -6.51
CA GLN A 86 -5.57 -7.69 -7.33
C GLN A 86 -4.78 -7.54 -8.65
N GLN A 87 -4.64 -6.31 -9.15
CA GLN A 87 -3.88 -6.02 -10.37
C GLN A 87 -2.41 -5.73 -10.10
N PHE A 88 -2.02 -5.69 -8.83
CA PHE A 88 -0.67 -5.32 -8.43
C PHE A 88 0.32 -6.44 -8.75
N HIS A 89 1.30 -6.12 -9.58
CA HIS A 89 2.42 -7.03 -9.83
C HIS A 89 3.51 -6.77 -8.77
N PRO A 90 4.18 -7.81 -8.22
CA PRO A 90 5.22 -7.62 -7.19
C PRO A 90 6.30 -6.60 -7.58
N LYS A 91 6.69 -6.51 -8.85
CA LYS A 91 7.64 -5.50 -9.34
C LYS A 91 7.20 -4.05 -9.10
N ALA A 92 5.90 -3.79 -9.05
CA ALA A 92 5.37 -2.46 -8.76
C ALA A 92 5.65 -2.01 -7.31
N LEU A 93 5.94 -2.93 -6.41
CA LEU A 93 6.41 -2.63 -5.05
C LEU A 93 7.88 -2.18 -5.00
N GLY A 94 8.54 -2.01 -6.15
CA GLY A 94 9.93 -1.60 -6.22
C GLY A 94 10.88 -2.61 -5.58
N LEU A 95 11.83 -2.13 -4.78
CA LEU A 95 12.88 -2.98 -4.19
C LEU A 95 12.33 -4.17 -3.40
N ILE A 96 11.28 -3.98 -2.61
CA ILE A 96 10.65 -5.08 -1.85
C ILE A 96 10.12 -6.18 -2.77
N GLY A 97 9.48 -5.79 -3.86
CA GLY A 97 8.98 -6.75 -4.85
C GLY A 97 10.10 -7.56 -5.47
N TYR A 98 11.23 -6.93 -5.81
CA TYR A 98 12.40 -7.64 -6.32
C TYR A 98 13.05 -8.55 -5.29
N ILE A 99 13.14 -8.15 -4.03
CA ILE A 99 13.60 -9.00 -2.93
C ILE A 99 12.77 -10.28 -2.88
N GLY A 100 11.44 -10.17 -2.95
CA GLY A 100 10.56 -11.33 -3.01
C GLY A 100 10.80 -12.22 -4.23
N LEU A 101 10.87 -11.62 -5.41
CA LEU A 101 11.03 -12.35 -6.67
C LEU A 101 12.38 -13.06 -6.81
N CYS A 102 13.44 -12.55 -6.15
CA CYS A 102 14.78 -13.14 -6.17
C CYS A 102 15.00 -14.19 -5.07
N SER A 103 14.02 -14.44 -4.23
CA SER A 103 14.10 -15.42 -3.14
C SER A 103 13.98 -16.86 -3.67
N ALA A 104 14.65 -17.80 -3.01
CA ALA A 104 14.71 -19.19 -3.44
C ALA A 104 13.40 -19.96 -3.23
N SER A 105 12.60 -19.56 -2.25
CA SER A 105 11.31 -20.15 -1.91
C SER A 105 10.27 -19.10 -1.57
N LEU A 106 8.98 -19.48 -1.55
CA LEU A 106 7.92 -18.60 -1.11
C LEU A 106 8.13 -18.17 0.36
N GLU A 107 8.55 -19.07 1.20
CA GLU A 107 8.84 -18.79 2.61
C GLU A 107 9.95 -17.73 2.74
N ASP A 108 11.05 -17.89 2.01
CA ASP A 108 12.14 -16.91 2.00
C ASP A 108 11.66 -15.56 1.43
N ALA A 109 10.86 -15.58 0.37
CA ALA A 109 10.29 -14.36 -0.21
C ALA A 109 9.48 -13.59 0.83
N LEU A 110 8.59 -14.26 1.55
CA LEU A 110 7.74 -13.65 2.56
C LEU A 110 8.55 -13.14 3.76
N LYS A 111 9.54 -13.92 4.24
CA LYS A 111 10.46 -13.51 5.32
C LYS A 111 11.26 -12.27 4.92
N ASN A 112 11.83 -12.28 3.72
CA ASN A 112 12.65 -11.18 3.23
C ASN A 112 11.82 -9.91 3.01
N MET A 113 10.63 -10.03 2.41
CA MET A 113 9.73 -8.90 2.21
C MET A 113 9.27 -8.29 3.53
N THR A 114 8.83 -9.11 4.49
CA THR A 114 8.38 -8.62 5.79
C THR A 114 9.50 -7.96 6.59
N SER A 115 10.71 -8.50 6.54
CA SER A 115 11.88 -7.94 7.24
C SER A 115 12.30 -6.57 6.71
N HIS A 116 11.99 -6.27 5.46
CA HIS A 116 12.38 -5.02 4.79
C HIS A 116 11.20 -4.13 4.45
N PHE A 117 10.02 -4.41 4.99
CA PHE A 117 8.79 -3.68 4.63
C PHE A 117 8.85 -2.18 4.97
N ASN A 118 9.67 -1.81 5.95
CA ASN A 118 9.94 -0.42 6.30
C ASN A 118 10.59 0.40 5.17
N LEU A 119 11.20 -0.25 4.17
CA LEU A 119 11.71 0.43 2.97
C LEU A 119 10.58 0.92 2.05
N HIS A 120 9.41 0.28 2.13
CA HIS A 120 8.23 0.64 1.35
C HIS A 120 7.31 1.59 2.11
N GLN A 121 7.09 1.30 3.38
CA GLN A 121 6.23 2.09 4.25
C GLN A 121 6.89 2.29 5.61
N LYS A 122 7.16 3.55 5.95
CA LYS A 122 7.80 3.89 7.23
C LYS A 122 6.92 3.51 8.41
N ASP A 123 7.57 3.18 9.52
CA ASP A 123 6.93 2.88 10.80
C ASP A 123 5.91 1.73 10.77
N THR A 124 6.01 0.88 9.74
CA THR A 124 5.19 -0.32 9.62
C THR A 124 5.96 -1.53 10.12
N LEU A 125 5.37 -2.25 11.04
CA LEU A 125 5.85 -3.54 11.51
C LEU A 125 5.05 -4.65 10.82
N CYS A 126 5.73 -5.41 9.98
CA CYS A 126 5.18 -6.59 9.35
C CYS A 126 6.01 -7.81 9.77
N ARG A 127 5.36 -8.88 10.19
CA ARG A 127 6.06 -10.11 10.60
C ARG A 127 5.25 -11.34 10.26
N MET A 128 5.95 -12.41 9.92
CA MET A 128 5.36 -13.73 9.82
C MET A 128 5.31 -14.40 11.19
N VAL A 129 4.20 -15.03 11.49
CA VAL A 129 4.01 -15.81 12.72
C VAL A 129 3.61 -17.23 12.31
N GLU A 130 4.33 -18.20 12.84
CA GLU A 130 3.96 -19.62 12.69
C GLU A 130 2.84 -19.96 13.68
N VAL A 131 1.76 -20.53 13.15
CA VAL A 131 0.60 -20.94 13.94
C VAL A 131 0.16 -22.32 13.47
N ASN A 132 0.30 -23.36 14.33
CA ASN A 132 -0.12 -24.73 14.03
C ASN A 132 0.44 -25.24 12.68
N ASP A 133 1.72 -25.17 12.47
CA ASP A 133 2.44 -25.56 11.24
C ASP A 133 2.04 -24.76 9.97
N ALA A 134 1.40 -23.61 10.15
CA ALA A 134 1.07 -22.67 9.08
C ALA A 134 1.58 -21.27 9.39
N TYR A 135 1.90 -20.48 8.35
CA TYR A 135 2.30 -19.10 8.51
C TYR A 135 1.11 -18.15 8.34
N ARG A 136 1.09 -17.10 9.17
CA ARG A 136 0.15 -15.97 9.06
C ARG A 136 0.89 -14.65 8.98
N PHE A 137 0.32 -13.72 8.24
CA PHE A 137 0.74 -12.34 8.13
C PHE A 137 -0.03 -11.47 9.12
#